data_86ac28d6f9033e3983d7bc5c742e000f
#
_entry.id   86ac28d6f9033e3983d7bc5c742e000f
#
_cell.length_a   1.000
_cell.length_b   1.000
_cell.length_c   1.000
_cell.angle_alpha   90.00
_cell.angle_beta   90.00
_cell.angle_gamma   90.00
#
_symmetry.space_group_name_H-M   'P 1'
#
loop_
_entity.id
_entity.type
_entity.pdbx_description
1 polymer ?
#
loop_
_entity_poly.entity_id
_entity_poly.type
_entity_poly.pdbx_seq_one_letter_code
_entity_poly.pdbx_strand_id
1 'polypeptide(L)'
;CFVLMMYYVFKSTKTNVKICLVVAIVVVVAAVIYFPYKVVKDYLNPAKVDVTQLDTHTKLGNPYVFDTIRFGVEDARYVGLYLSKNEMLDAWNKRSVKKINNEWADGYNALVRYLTSKDLRKDAEGVSQLSDDDIKNIENGIANYNYIENPGFKTRIMKVMVGYEKYKRSGDANGSSVFQRVEYIKASFGIIKDSPVFGVGTGIIKPFADYYENTNSKLRPEYRLRSHNQYLAITVAFGVVGLLWFLFSMFYPIIADKRNRNYLYLVFLFIIMLSMFTDDTLETHVGATLFAFFNSFLIFCHEPCSESISKDC
;
A
#
# COMPACT_ATOMS: atom_id res chain seq x y z
N CYS A 1 4.11 -13.85 -15.02
CA CYS A 1 3.63 -13.85 -16.43
C CYS A 1 4.62 -13.22 -17.40
N PHE A 2 5.04 -11.98 -17.17
CA PHE A 2 5.92 -11.25 -18.08
C PHE A 2 7.26 -11.96 -18.33
N VAL A 3 7.93 -12.45 -17.30
CA VAL A 3 9.21 -13.16 -17.41
C VAL A 3 9.07 -14.47 -18.22
N LEU A 4 8.00 -15.25 -17.97
CA LEU A 4 7.75 -16.48 -18.74
C LEU A 4 7.35 -16.17 -20.18
N MET A 5 6.49 -15.19 -20.41
CA MET A 5 6.16 -14.71 -21.75
C MET A 5 7.42 -14.28 -22.48
N MET A 6 8.29 -13.54 -21.83
CA MET A 6 9.58 -13.11 -22.38
C MET A 6 10.49 -14.29 -22.72
N TYR A 7 10.59 -15.27 -21.84
CA TYR A 7 11.39 -16.47 -22.12
C TYR A 7 10.93 -17.16 -23.42
N TYR A 8 9.61 -17.35 -23.63
CA TYR A 8 9.10 -17.99 -24.84
C TYR A 8 9.25 -17.12 -26.10
N VAL A 9 9.05 -15.80 -26.00
CA VAL A 9 9.28 -14.86 -27.09
C VAL A 9 10.77 -14.86 -27.47
N PHE A 10 11.68 -14.85 -26.50
CA PHE A 10 13.12 -14.93 -26.74
C PHE A 10 13.56 -16.24 -27.39
N LYS A 11 12.85 -17.34 -27.12
CA LYS A 11 13.12 -18.65 -27.73
C LYS A 11 12.71 -18.71 -29.20
N SER A 12 11.64 -18.00 -29.59
CA SER A 12 10.99 -18.17 -30.91
C SER A 12 11.27 -17.06 -31.94
N THR A 13 11.83 -15.90 -31.56
CA THR A 13 11.93 -14.72 -32.45
C THR A 13 13.35 -14.43 -32.93
N LYS A 14 13.44 -13.65 -34.05
CA LYS A 14 14.72 -13.21 -34.64
C LYS A 14 15.49 -12.26 -33.67
N THR A 15 16.82 -12.23 -33.80
CA THR A 15 17.72 -11.47 -32.90
C THR A 15 17.35 -10.00 -32.77
N ASN A 16 16.98 -9.31 -33.84
CA ASN A 16 16.61 -7.88 -33.80
C ASN A 16 15.35 -7.65 -32.95
N VAL A 17 14.36 -8.56 -33.02
CA VAL A 17 13.14 -8.46 -32.19
C VAL A 17 13.48 -8.66 -30.71
N LYS A 18 14.40 -9.58 -30.41
CA LYS A 18 14.90 -9.78 -29.04
C LYS A 18 15.53 -8.52 -28.46
N ILE A 19 16.38 -7.86 -29.23
CA ILE A 19 17.03 -6.62 -28.79
C ILE A 19 15.99 -5.52 -28.54
N CYS A 20 15.05 -5.33 -29.47
CA CYS A 20 13.97 -4.36 -29.29
C CYS A 20 13.14 -4.64 -28.02
N LEU A 21 12.83 -5.91 -27.75
CA LEU A 21 12.08 -6.31 -26.56
C LEU A 21 12.88 -6.05 -25.26
N VAL A 22 14.19 -6.37 -25.25
CA VAL A 22 15.03 -6.07 -24.08
C VAL A 22 15.08 -4.57 -23.82
N VAL A 23 15.29 -3.76 -24.87
CA VAL A 23 15.29 -2.30 -24.74
C VAL A 23 13.96 -1.79 -24.22
N ALA A 24 12.82 -2.28 -24.76
CA ALA A 24 11.51 -1.89 -24.29
C ALA A 24 11.31 -2.23 -22.81
N ILE A 25 11.76 -3.41 -22.36
CA ILE A 25 11.68 -3.80 -20.94
C ILE A 25 12.52 -2.87 -20.07
N VAL A 26 13.75 -2.61 -20.47
CA VAL A 26 14.64 -1.72 -19.71
C VAL A 26 14.03 -0.33 -19.58
N VAL A 27 13.43 0.20 -20.65
CA VAL A 27 12.74 1.50 -20.63
C VAL A 27 11.53 1.47 -19.67
N VAL A 28 10.72 0.42 -19.74
CA VAL A 28 9.55 0.28 -18.84
C VAL A 28 9.99 0.16 -17.38
N VAL A 29 10.99 -0.67 -17.09
CA VAL A 29 11.52 -0.83 -15.73
C VAL A 29 12.11 0.49 -15.22
N ALA A 30 12.89 1.20 -16.07
CA ALA A 30 13.42 2.51 -15.73
C ALA A 30 12.31 3.53 -15.43
N ALA A 31 11.24 3.55 -16.24
CA ALA A 31 10.09 4.43 -16.01
C ALA A 31 9.34 4.09 -14.71
N VAL A 32 9.14 2.80 -14.43
CA VAL A 32 8.48 2.31 -13.19
C VAL A 32 9.27 2.67 -11.93
N ILE A 33 10.60 2.74 -12.01
CA ILE A 33 11.46 3.15 -10.89
C ILE A 33 11.57 4.67 -10.81
N TYR A 34 11.79 5.34 -11.94
CA TYR A 34 12.02 6.78 -11.99
C TYR A 34 10.79 7.60 -11.60
N PHE A 35 9.60 7.18 -12.02
CA PHE A 35 8.38 7.94 -11.72
C PHE A 35 8.08 8.05 -10.22
N PRO A 36 8.04 6.95 -9.43
CA PRO A 36 7.89 7.04 -7.98
C PRO A 36 9.02 7.83 -7.31
N TYR A 37 10.26 7.61 -7.74
CA TYR A 37 11.41 8.37 -7.23
C TYR A 37 11.22 9.88 -7.41
N LYS A 38 10.80 10.31 -8.60
CA LYS A 38 10.53 11.73 -8.88
C LYS A 38 9.42 12.28 -8.00
N VAL A 39 8.29 11.54 -7.87
CA VAL A 39 7.17 11.97 -7.03
C VAL A 39 7.58 12.11 -5.57
N VAL A 40 8.36 11.16 -5.04
CA VAL A 40 8.87 11.23 -3.66
C VAL A 40 9.84 12.38 -3.48
N LYS A 41 10.76 12.58 -4.43
CA LYS A 41 11.72 13.68 -4.40
C LYS A 41 11.01 15.04 -4.43
N ASP A 42 10.04 15.22 -5.32
CA ASP A 42 9.28 16.46 -5.43
C ASP A 42 8.45 16.70 -4.16
N TYR A 43 7.88 15.65 -3.57
CA TYR A 43 7.13 15.71 -2.32
C TYR A 43 7.98 16.16 -1.13
N LEU A 44 9.21 15.67 -1.02
CA LEU A 44 10.11 15.91 0.12
C LEU A 44 10.91 17.21 0.01
N ASN A 45 10.97 17.84 -1.17
CA ASN A 45 11.75 19.05 -1.40
C ASN A 45 10.83 20.25 -1.71
N PRO A 46 10.25 20.88 -0.66
CA PRO A 46 9.49 22.10 -0.85
C PRO A 46 10.40 23.22 -1.34
N ALA A 47 9.82 24.16 -2.07
CA ALA A 47 10.51 25.40 -2.40
C ALA A 47 10.99 26.08 -1.11
N LYS A 48 12.22 26.59 -1.11
CA LYS A 48 12.70 27.39 0.03
C LYS A 48 11.83 28.63 0.17
N VAL A 49 11.26 28.81 1.35
CA VAL A 49 10.41 29.95 1.67
C VAL A 49 11.20 30.88 2.57
N ASP A 50 11.36 32.13 2.15
CA ASP A 50 11.89 33.18 3.00
C ASP A 50 10.75 33.73 3.88
N VAL A 51 10.75 33.31 5.14
CA VAL A 51 9.70 33.65 6.10
C VAL A 51 9.63 35.19 6.35
N THR A 52 10.74 35.92 6.10
CA THR A 52 10.79 37.36 6.32
C THR A 52 10.02 38.18 5.27
N GLN A 53 9.72 37.55 4.13
CA GLN A 53 8.97 38.17 3.02
C GLN A 53 7.50 37.78 3.02
N LEU A 54 7.05 37.00 3.99
CA LEU A 54 5.65 36.53 4.07
C LEU A 54 4.79 37.62 4.76
N ASP A 55 3.50 37.69 4.38
CA ASP A 55 2.53 38.51 5.09
C ASP A 55 2.41 38.07 6.54
N THR A 56 2.59 38.98 7.47
CA THR A 56 2.59 38.70 8.92
C THR A 56 1.21 38.70 9.55
N HIS A 57 0.20 39.28 8.90
CA HIS A 57 -1.17 39.42 9.41
C HIS A 57 -2.21 39.03 8.36
N THR A 58 -3.36 38.54 8.84
CA THR A 58 -4.55 38.31 8.03
C THR A 58 -5.20 39.64 7.59
N LYS A 59 -6.17 39.58 6.69
CA LYS A 59 -6.99 40.75 6.33
C LYS A 59 -7.80 41.34 7.50
N LEU A 60 -8.08 40.51 8.52
CA LEU A 60 -8.75 40.90 9.75
C LEU A 60 -7.78 41.46 10.83
N GLY A 61 -6.47 41.50 10.52
CA GLY A 61 -5.44 42.01 11.43
C GLY A 61 -4.90 41.01 12.43
N ASN A 62 -5.28 39.73 12.36
CA ASN A 62 -4.75 38.69 13.23
C ASN A 62 -3.37 38.21 12.77
N PRO A 63 -2.42 37.91 13.68
CA PRO A 63 -1.10 37.48 13.29
C PRO A 63 -1.13 36.07 12.70
N TYR A 64 -0.29 35.82 11.69
CA TYR A 64 0.01 34.47 11.21
C TYR A 64 1.13 33.83 12.03
N VAL A 65 0.97 32.50 12.25
CA VAL A 65 2.03 31.64 12.76
C VAL A 65 2.63 30.87 11.59
N PHE A 66 3.96 30.76 11.58
CA PHE A 66 4.72 30.00 10.59
C PHE A 66 5.39 28.81 11.27
N ASP A 67 4.79 27.63 11.14
CA ASP A 67 5.29 26.41 11.73
C ASP A 67 5.70 25.43 10.64
N THR A 68 6.97 25.46 10.24
CA THR A 68 7.54 24.59 9.23
C THR A 68 7.98 23.22 9.79
N ILE A 69 7.96 23.04 11.13
CA ILE A 69 8.47 21.85 11.81
C ILE A 69 7.33 20.90 12.19
N ARG A 70 6.33 21.37 12.90
CA ARG A 70 5.26 20.57 13.49
C ARG A 70 4.39 19.90 12.43
N PHE A 71 3.97 20.64 11.43
CA PHE A 71 3.09 20.12 10.37
C PHE A 71 3.83 19.46 9.22
N GLY A 72 5.13 19.75 9.07
CA GLY A 72 5.96 19.19 8.01
C GLY A 72 5.60 19.68 6.61
N VAL A 73 5.94 18.84 5.63
CA VAL A 73 5.74 19.13 4.20
C VAL A 73 4.74 18.15 3.62
N GLU A 74 3.84 18.65 2.79
CA GLU A 74 2.93 17.83 1.98
C GLU A 74 2.78 18.47 0.60
N ASP A 75 2.91 17.62 -0.44
CA ASP A 75 2.81 18.05 -1.85
C ASP A 75 3.74 19.23 -2.18
N ALA A 76 5.01 19.13 -1.73
CA ALA A 76 6.05 20.16 -1.85
C ALA A 76 5.71 21.52 -1.20
N ARG A 77 4.77 21.56 -0.26
CA ARG A 77 4.37 22.77 0.47
C ARG A 77 4.51 22.59 1.98
N TYR A 78 4.94 23.62 2.67
CA TYR A 78 4.90 23.63 4.13
C TYR A 78 3.45 23.77 4.61
N VAL A 79 2.97 22.78 5.35
CA VAL A 79 1.58 22.73 5.80
C VAL A 79 1.26 23.80 6.84
N GLY A 80 2.22 24.16 7.68
CA GLY A 80 2.05 25.12 8.78
C GLY A 80 2.33 26.59 8.44
N LEU A 81 2.40 26.96 7.15
CA LEU A 81 2.53 28.38 6.76
C LEU A 81 1.17 29.08 6.79
N TYR A 82 1.18 30.39 7.08
CA TYR A 82 0.01 31.26 7.11
C TYR A 82 -1.13 30.72 7.98
N LEU A 83 -0.82 30.32 9.22
CA LEU A 83 -1.78 29.77 10.15
C LEU A 83 -2.30 30.83 11.14
N SER A 84 -3.55 31.25 11.00
CA SER A 84 -4.29 32.01 11.99
C SER A 84 -5.38 31.11 12.59
N LYS A 85 -4.99 30.34 13.62
CA LYS A 85 -5.78 29.23 14.17
C LYS A 85 -7.19 29.65 14.58
N ASN A 86 -7.31 30.66 15.41
CA ASN A 86 -8.61 31.06 15.95
C ASN A 86 -9.54 31.58 14.84
N GLU A 87 -9.02 32.41 13.95
CA GLU A 87 -9.76 32.93 12.81
C GLU A 87 -10.24 31.83 11.87
N MET A 88 -9.35 30.88 11.54
CA MET A 88 -9.69 29.71 10.73
C MET A 88 -10.79 28.88 11.36
N LEU A 89 -10.68 28.58 12.67
CA LEU A 89 -11.66 27.75 13.39
C LEU A 89 -13.01 28.46 13.52
N ASP A 90 -13.02 29.75 13.80
CA ASP A 90 -14.27 30.54 13.88
C ASP A 90 -14.99 30.54 12.52
N ALA A 91 -14.25 30.73 11.43
CA ALA A 91 -14.82 30.69 10.08
C ALA A 91 -15.34 29.28 9.72
N TRP A 92 -14.56 28.22 10.04
CA TRP A 92 -14.98 26.84 9.85
C TRP A 92 -16.24 26.50 10.63
N ASN A 93 -16.27 26.86 11.91
CA ASN A 93 -17.39 26.58 12.78
C ASN A 93 -18.68 27.33 12.41
N LYS A 94 -18.63 28.38 11.60
CA LYS A 94 -19.81 29.02 11.03
C LYS A 94 -20.39 28.23 9.86
N ARG A 95 -19.57 27.56 9.08
CA ARG A 95 -19.95 26.88 7.83
C ARG A 95 -20.17 25.37 7.95
N SER A 96 -19.42 24.70 8.82
CA SER A 96 -19.44 23.24 8.98
C SER A 96 -20.41 22.78 10.06
N VAL A 97 -21.01 21.61 9.87
CA VAL A 97 -21.80 20.92 10.90
C VAL A 97 -20.88 20.30 11.96
N LYS A 98 -19.71 19.79 11.53
CA LYS A 98 -18.71 19.22 12.43
C LYS A 98 -17.82 20.33 13.00
N LYS A 99 -18.07 20.70 14.25
CA LYS A 99 -17.30 21.76 14.92
C LYS A 99 -15.92 21.28 15.34
N ILE A 100 -14.95 22.15 15.17
CA ILE A 100 -13.55 21.94 15.57
C ILE A 100 -13.22 23.00 16.63
N ASN A 101 -13.12 22.61 17.90
CA ASN A 101 -12.94 23.56 19.01
C ASN A 101 -11.47 23.83 19.35
N ASN A 102 -10.56 22.93 18.99
CA ASN A 102 -9.13 23.08 19.25
C ASN A 102 -8.29 22.23 18.27
N GLU A 103 -6.98 22.39 18.33
CA GLU A 103 -6.02 21.70 17.47
C GLU A 103 -5.88 20.18 17.71
N TRP A 104 -6.46 19.68 18.79
CA TRP A 104 -6.49 18.24 19.12
C TRP A 104 -7.79 17.57 18.68
N ALA A 105 -8.78 18.38 18.26
CA ALA A 105 -10.06 17.87 17.81
C ALA A 105 -9.92 17.11 16.49
N ASP A 106 -10.77 16.11 16.33
CA ASP A 106 -10.91 15.39 15.06
C ASP A 106 -11.26 16.40 13.94
N GLY A 107 -10.58 16.25 12.80
CA GLY A 107 -10.79 17.12 11.64
C GLY A 107 -9.84 18.32 11.56
N TYR A 108 -9.20 18.79 12.66
CA TYR A 108 -8.28 19.93 12.59
C TYR A 108 -7.15 19.73 11.57
N ASN A 109 -6.47 18.59 11.66
CA ASN A 109 -5.40 18.28 10.72
C ASN A 109 -5.91 18.12 9.28
N ALA A 110 -7.13 17.59 9.10
CA ALA A 110 -7.75 17.48 7.79
C ALA A 110 -8.00 18.87 7.18
N LEU A 111 -8.56 19.80 7.96
CA LEU A 111 -8.82 21.19 7.53
C LEU A 111 -7.53 21.92 7.12
N VAL A 112 -6.50 21.91 7.99
CA VAL A 112 -5.22 22.59 7.74
C VAL A 112 -4.54 22.05 6.48
N ARG A 113 -4.49 20.73 6.31
CA ARG A 113 -3.88 20.07 5.15
C ARG A 113 -4.70 20.29 3.87
N TYR A 114 -6.03 20.26 3.98
CA TYR A 114 -6.91 20.50 2.84
C TYR A 114 -6.75 21.91 2.28
N LEU A 115 -6.75 22.94 3.15
CA LEU A 115 -6.46 24.32 2.77
C LEU A 115 -5.10 24.43 2.07
N THR A 116 -4.06 23.76 2.63
CA THR A 116 -2.73 23.71 1.98
C THR A 116 -2.78 23.10 0.59
N SER A 117 -3.52 22.01 0.40
CA SER A 117 -3.60 21.31 -0.89
C SER A 117 -4.31 22.14 -1.98
N LYS A 118 -5.14 23.10 -1.58
CA LYS A 118 -5.79 24.08 -2.47
C LYS A 118 -5.03 25.40 -2.58
N ASP A 119 -3.84 25.50 -1.97
CA ASP A 119 -3.04 26.71 -1.92
C ASP A 119 -3.73 27.87 -1.20
N LEU A 120 -4.60 27.54 -0.24
CA LEU A 120 -5.34 28.51 0.57
C LEU A 120 -4.65 28.77 1.91
N ARG A 121 -4.76 30.03 2.40
CA ARG A 121 -4.29 30.39 3.74
C ARG A 121 -5.19 29.79 4.82
N LYS A 122 -4.65 29.58 6.01
CA LYS A 122 -5.37 28.99 7.14
C LYS A 122 -5.94 30.10 8.01
N ASP A 123 -6.88 30.85 7.45
CA ASP A 123 -7.58 32.01 8.02
C ASP A 123 -9.05 32.01 7.58
N ALA A 124 -9.80 33.05 7.90
CA ALA A 124 -11.20 33.17 7.51
C ALA A 124 -11.38 33.31 6.00
N GLU A 125 -10.46 33.96 5.31
CA GLU A 125 -10.53 34.10 3.86
C GLU A 125 -10.34 32.77 3.15
N GLY A 126 -9.32 32.01 3.54
CA GLY A 126 -9.08 30.68 2.97
C GLY A 126 -10.26 29.71 3.21
N VAL A 127 -10.85 29.74 4.40
CA VAL A 127 -12.06 28.96 4.69
C VAL A 127 -13.26 29.43 3.86
N SER A 128 -13.41 30.75 3.62
CA SER A 128 -14.51 31.27 2.81
C SER A 128 -14.47 30.82 1.36
N GLN A 129 -13.29 30.53 0.82
CA GLN A 129 -13.06 30.05 -0.54
C GLN A 129 -13.34 28.54 -0.73
N LEU A 130 -13.59 27.78 0.34
CA LEU A 130 -13.99 26.40 0.25
C LEU A 130 -15.41 26.27 -0.33
N SER A 131 -15.62 25.36 -1.25
CA SER A 131 -16.96 24.99 -1.71
C SER A 131 -17.69 24.12 -0.68
N ASP A 132 -18.99 23.92 -0.84
CA ASP A 132 -19.74 23.03 0.05
C ASP A 132 -19.29 21.57 -0.06
N ASP A 133 -18.81 21.15 -1.23
CA ASP A 133 -18.23 19.81 -1.40
C ASP A 133 -16.87 19.70 -0.70
N ASP A 134 -16.04 20.76 -0.71
CA ASP A 134 -14.81 20.80 0.08
C ASP A 134 -15.10 20.63 1.58
N ILE A 135 -16.13 21.33 2.08
CA ILE A 135 -16.53 21.22 3.49
C ILE A 135 -16.94 19.78 3.83
N LYS A 136 -17.81 19.16 3.01
CA LYS A 136 -18.21 17.76 3.19
C LYS A 136 -17.00 16.79 3.15
N ASN A 137 -16.05 17.03 2.25
CA ASN A 137 -14.84 16.24 2.14
C ASN A 137 -14.00 16.29 3.42
N ILE A 138 -13.79 17.51 3.96
CA ILE A 138 -13.06 17.70 5.22
C ILE A 138 -13.81 17.05 6.38
N GLU A 139 -15.14 17.20 6.45
CA GLU A 139 -16.00 16.55 7.45
C GLU A 139 -15.90 15.01 7.42
N ASN A 140 -15.65 14.43 6.23
CA ASN A 140 -15.40 13.01 6.04
C ASN A 140 -13.93 12.60 6.28
N GLY A 141 -13.10 13.53 6.77
CA GLY A 141 -11.70 13.28 7.11
C GLY A 141 -10.74 13.26 5.91
N ILE A 142 -11.19 13.75 4.74
CA ILE A 142 -10.33 13.88 3.57
C ILE A 142 -9.45 15.11 3.77
N ALA A 143 -8.14 14.85 3.85
CA ALA A 143 -7.17 15.86 4.22
C ALA A 143 -6.47 16.55 3.02
N ASN A 144 -6.78 16.15 1.80
CA ASN A 144 -6.11 16.70 0.62
C ASN A 144 -7.05 16.65 -0.60
N TYR A 145 -7.23 17.80 -1.24
CA TYR A 145 -8.08 17.98 -2.42
C TYR A 145 -7.68 17.06 -3.59
N ASN A 146 -6.37 16.89 -3.81
CA ASN A 146 -5.87 16.01 -4.86
C ASN A 146 -6.26 14.53 -4.71
N TYR A 147 -6.72 14.13 -3.52
CA TYR A 147 -7.16 12.74 -3.29
C TYR A 147 -8.47 12.41 -4.00
N ILE A 148 -9.24 13.43 -4.36
CA ILE A 148 -10.52 13.32 -5.06
C ILE A 148 -10.36 13.71 -6.53
N GLU A 149 -9.83 14.89 -6.79
CA GLU A 149 -9.74 15.44 -8.14
C GLU A 149 -8.74 14.71 -9.03
N ASN A 150 -7.65 14.21 -8.44
CA ASN A 150 -6.59 13.54 -9.17
C ASN A 150 -6.31 12.13 -8.62
N PRO A 151 -7.31 11.22 -8.63
CA PRO A 151 -7.15 9.86 -8.11
C PRO A 151 -6.25 9.05 -9.04
N GLY A 152 -4.95 9.11 -8.84
CA GLY A 152 -3.97 8.44 -9.69
C GLY A 152 -2.83 7.80 -8.90
N PHE A 153 -1.86 7.27 -9.64
CA PHE A 153 -0.69 6.62 -9.04
C PHE A 153 0.14 7.60 -8.19
N LYS A 154 0.28 8.87 -8.65
CA LYS A 154 0.94 9.94 -7.89
C LYS A 154 0.29 10.12 -6.52
N THR A 155 -1.02 10.25 -6.48
CA THR A 155 -1.80 10.42 -5.23
C THR A 155 -1.65 9.23 -4.28
N ARG A 156 -1.56 8.00 -4.80
CA ARG A 156 -1.29 6.81 -3.97
C ARG A 156 0.08 6.89 -3.32
N ILE A 157 1.12 7.30 -4.06
CA ILE A 157 2.46 7.51 -3.52
C ILE A 157 2.43 8.59 -2.42
N MET A 158 1.75 9.71 -2.65
CA MET A 158 1.61 10.79 -1.66
C MET A 158 0.93 10.30 -0.37
N LYS A 159 -0.15 9.53 -0.46
CA LYS A 159 -0.79 8.89 0.71
C LYS A 159 0.18 7.98 1.48
N VAL A 160 1.00 7.22 0.78
CA VAL A 160 2.03 6.37 1.41
C VAL A 160 3.08 7.25 2.11
N MET A 161 3.51 8.37 1.50
CA MET A 161 4.47 9.29 2.11
C MET A 161 3.94 9.95 3.39
N VAL A 162 2.68 10.41 3.38
CA VAL A 162 2.01 10.92 4.60
C VAL A 162 1.99 9.84 5.69
N GLY A 163 1.62 8.61 5.33
CA GLY A 163 1.64 7.47 6.25
C GLY A 163 3.05 7.18 6.79
N TYR A 164 4.08 7.26 5.94
CA TYR A 164 5.48 7.09 6.31
C TYR A 164 5.93 8.12 7.36
N GLU A 165 5.68 9.41 7.10
CA GLU A 165 6.04 10.48 8.01
C GLU A 165 5.34 10.33 9.38
N LYS A 166 4.05 10.00 9.37
CA LYS A 166 3.29 9.72 10.60
C LYS A 166 3.90 8.53 11.36
N TYR A 167 4.14 7.43 10.66
CA TYR A 167 4.71 6.22 11.25
C TYR A 167 6.11 6.46 11.80
N LYS A 168 6.97 7.17 11.06
CA LYS A 168 8.33 7.53 11.49
C LYS A 168 8.35 8.39 12.75
N ARG A 169 7.43 9.35 12.86
CA ARG A 169 7.38 10.28 14.02
C ARG A 169 6.76 9.65 15.27
N SER A 170 5.72 8.88 15.10
CA SER A 170 4.89 8.41 16.22
C SER A 170 4.80 6.90 16.36
N GLY A 171 5.25 6.13 15.38
CA GLY A 171 5.01 4.69 15.30
C GLY A 171 3.55 4.32 15.06
N ASP A 172 2.70 5.30 14.70
CA ASP A 172 1.26 5.09 14.47
C ASP A 172 0.99 4.70 13.01
N ALA A 173 0.62 3.44 12.80
CA ALA A 173 0.27 2.88 11.50
C ALA A 173 -1.21 3.04 11.13
N ASN A 174 -2.05 3.55 12.04
CA ASN A 174 -3.49 3.67 11.81
C ASN A 174 -3.78 4.60 10.63
N GLY A 175 -4.69 4.17 9.74
CA GLY A 175 -5.05 4.91 8.54
C GLY A 175 -4.13 4.70 7.33
N SER A 176 -3.06 3.90 7.45
CA SER A 176 -2.19 3.53 6.34
C SER A 176 -2.09 2.02 6.19
N SER A 177 -2.73 1.46 5.17
CA SER A 177 -2.71 0.02 4.90
C SER A 177 -1.30 -0.54 4.69
N VAL A 178 -0.36 0.28 4.18
CA VAL A 178 1.03 -0.12 3.99
C VAL A 178 1.73 -0.31 5.34
N PHE A 179 1.60 0.66 6.26
CA PHE A 179 2.26 0.60 7.57
C PHE A 179 1.56 -0.34 8.54
N GLN A 180 0.25 -0.56 8.40
CA GLN A 180 -0.46 -1.65 9.08
C GLN A 180 0.14 -3.00 8.70
N ARG A 181 0.42 -3.26 7.41
CA ARG A 181 1.07 -4.51 6.97
C ARG A 181 2.48 -4.65 7.52
N VAL A 182 3.24 -3.56 7.68
CA VAL A 182 4.54 -3.59 8.37
C VAL A 182 4.38 -4.08 9.81
N GLU A 183 3.37 -3.60 10.54
CA GLU A 183 3.09 -4.08 11.90
C GLU A 183 2.64 -5.55 11.92
N TYR A 184 1.84 -6.00 10.95
CA TYR A 184 1.45 -7.41 10.83
C TYR A 184 2.65 -8.33 10.57
N ILE A 185 3.58 -7.90 9.71
CA ILE A 185 4.82 -8.62 9.44
C ILE A 185 5.69 -8.69 10.71
N LYS A 186 5.82 -7.59 11.46
CA LYS A 186 6.56 -7.58 12.73
C LYS A 186 5.94 -8.54 13.74
N ALA A 187 4.60 -8.52 13.88
CA ALA A 187 3.89 -9.44 14.76
C ALA A 187 4.14 -10.90 14.35
N SER A 188 4.06 -11.20 13.05
CA SER A 188 4.33 -12.54 12.54
C SER A 188 5.74 -13.01 12.89
N PHE A 189 6.76 -12.18 12.67
CA PHE A 189 8.14 -12.53 13.02
C PHE A 189 8.34 -12.65 14.54
N GLY A 190 7.66 -11.83 15.34
CA GLY A 190 7.69 -11.96 16.79
C GLY A 190 7.17 -13.34 17.25
N ILE A 191 6.00 -13.75 16.75
CA ILE A 191 5.40 -15.04 17.08
C ILE A 191 6.25 -16.22 16.56
N ILE A 192 6.78 -16.13 15.33
CA ILE A 192 7.65 -17.16 14.74
C ILE A 192 8.91 -17.35 15.58
N LYS A 193 9.49 -16.26 16.13
CA LYS A 193 10.68 -16.35 16.96
C LYS A 193 10.47 -17.18 18.22
N ASP A 194 9.26 -17.19 18.78
CA ASP A 194 8.92 -17.95 19.98
C ASP A 194 8.68 -19.45 19.67
N SER A 195 8.24 -19.76 18.44
CA SER A 195 7.95 -21.14 18.02
C SER A 195 8.39 -21.40 16.55
N PRO A 196 9.71 -21.39 16.25
CA PRO A 196 10.17 -21.34 14.86
C PRO A 196 10.02 -22.65 14.09
N VAL A 197 10.06 -23.80 14.76
CA VAL A 197 10.15 -25.10 14.09
C VAL A 197 8.77 -25.63 13.71
N PHE A 198 7.84 -25.68 14.66
CA PHE A 198 6.49 -26.27 14.50
C PHE A 198 5.36 -25.26 14.57
N GLY A 199 5.66 -23.96 14.83
CA GLY A 199 4.67 -22.90 14.96
C GLY A 199 3.78 -23.04 16.20
N VAL A 200 2.68 -22.28 16.19
CA VAL A 200 1.73 -22.18 17.31
C VAL A 200 0.43 -22.97 17.11
N GLY A 201 0.31 -23.70 16.01
CA GLY A 201 -0.91 -24.40 15.63
C GLY A 201 -1.88 -23.56 14.80
N THR A 202 -3.03 -24.13 14.45
CA THR A 202 -4.04 -23.51 13.58
C THR A 202 -4.79 -22.32 14.23
N GLY A 203 -4.74 -22.22 15.57
CA GLY A 203 -5.39 -21.15 16.35
C GLY A 203 -4.64 -19.83 16.35
N ILE A 204 -4.14 -19.36 15.20
CA ILE A 204 -3.24 -18.18 15.09
C ILE A 204 -3.84 -16.84 15.52
N ILE A 205 -5.17 -16.70 15.63
CA ILE A 205 -5.82 -15.44 16.02
C ILE A 205 -5.37 -15.00 17.41
N LYS A 206 -5.36 -15.92 18.39
CA LYS A 206 -4.98 -15.62 19.76
C LYS A 206 -3.51 -15.19 19.89
N PRO A 207 -2.52 -15.89 19.35
CA PRO A 207 -1.13 -15.44 19.35
C PRO A 207 -0.92 -14.03 18.78
N PHE A 208 -1.64 -13.64 17.73
CA PHE A 208 -1.58 -12.26 17.22
C PHE A 208 -2.17 -11.26 18.21
N ALA A 209 -3.33 -11.56 18.81
CA ALA A 209 -3.95 -10.71 19.83
C ALA A 209 -3.01 -10.51 21.02
N ASP A 210 -2.48 -11.60 21.56
CA ASP A 210 -1.54 -11.61 22.69
C ASP A 210 -0.26 -10.80 22.35
N TYR A 211 0.26 -10.92 21.13
CA TYR A 211 1.43 -10.15 20.68
C TYR A 211 1.16 -8.65 20.69
N TYR A 212 0.02 -8.20 20.13
CA TYR A 212 -0.34 -6.78 20.10
C TYR A 212 -0.55 -6.20 21.48
N GLU A 213 -1.11 -6.96 22.42
CA GLU A 213 -1.30 -6.55 23.80
C GLU A 213 0.06 -6.46 24.55
N ASN A 214 0.86 -7.52 24.46
CA ASN A 214 2.15 -7.59 25.15
C ASN A 214 3.17 -6.54 24.67
N THR A 215 3.10 -6.14 23.40
CA THR A 215 3.98 -5.13 22.82
C THR A 215 3.42 -3.70 22.94
N ASN A 216 2.27 -3.50 23.59
CA ASN A 216 1.57 -2.21 23.63
C ASN A 216 1.46 -1.57 22.24
N SER A 217 1.03 -2.36 21.27
CA SER A 217 0.91 -1.91 19.89
C SER A 217 0.01 -0.67 19.77
N LYS A 218 0.45 0.32 19.00
CA LYS A 218 -0.33 1.55 18.70
C LYS A 218 -1.44 1.33 17.68
N LEU A 219 -1.56 0.13 17.11
CA LEU A 219 -2.68 -0.21 16.27
C LEU A 219 -3.99 -0.22 17.09
N ARG A 220 -5.01 0.44 16.56
CA ARG A 220 -6.37 0.35 17.11
C ARG A 220 -6.86 -1.09 17.06
N PRO A 221 -7.72 -1.53 17.99
CA PRO A 221 -8.21 -2.92 18.04
C PRO A 221 -8.77 -3.43 16.72
N GLU A 222 -9.51 -2.59 15.97
CA GLU A 222 -10.10 -2.91 14.68
C GLU A 222 -9.06 -3.17 13.56
N TYR A 223 -7.82 -2.71 13.73
CA TYR A 223 -6.70 -2.90 12.79
C TYR A 223 -5.67 -3.93 13.26
N ARG A 224 -5.91 -4.63 14.36
CA ARG A 224 -5.05 -5.71 14.86
C ARG A 224 -5.38 -7.02 14.14
N LEU A 225 -4.88 -7.14 12.92
CA LEU A 225 -5.16 -8.26 12.03
C LEU A 225 -3.96 -9.21 11.95
N ARG A 226 -4.16 -10.34 11.25
CA ARG A 226 -3.13 -11.34 10.94
C ARG A 226 -2.18 -10.84 9.85
N SER A 227 -1.26 -11.68 9.41
CA SER A 227 -0.14 -11.35 8.52
C SER A 227 -0.53 -10.72 7.17
N HIS A 228 -1.71 -11.02 6.61
CA HIS A 228 -2.04 -10.75 5.21
C HIS A 228 -0.91 -11.19 4.26
N ASN A 229 -0.34 -12.36 4.55
CA ASN A 229 0.70 -13.01 3.77
C ASN A 229 0.65 -14.51 4.07
N GLN A 230 0.30 -15.30 3.07
CA GLN A 230 0.10 -16.74 3.21
C GLN A 230 1.34 -17.47 3.74
N TYR A 231 2.53 -17.06 3.31
CA TYR A 231 3.77 -17.71 3.77
C TYR A 231 4.01 -17.48 5.25
N LEU A 232 3.78 -16.25 5.71
CA LEU A 232 3.89 -15.92 7.13
C LEU A 232 2.79 -16.60 7.95
N ALA A 233 1.55 -16.65 7.45
CA ALA A 233 0.45 -17.34 8.12
C ALA A 233 0.77 -18.81 8.35
N ILE A 234 1.27 -19.50 7.32
CA ILE A 234 1.70 -20.91 7.42
C ILE A 234 2.89 -21.07 8.37
N THR A 235 3.87 -20.14 8.30
CA THR A 235 5.03 -20.21 9.20
C THR A 235 4.65 -19.97 10.65
N VAL A 236 3.73 -19.04 10.93
CA VAL A 236 3.19 -18.84 12.28
C VAL A 236 2.46 -20.10 12.75
N ALA A 237 1.60 -20.69 11.90
CA ALA A 237 0.81 -21.85 12.29
C ALA A 237 1.64 -23.13 12.46
N PHE A 238 2.54 -23.42 11.52
CA PHE A 238 3.21 -24.73 11.40
C PHE A 238 4.74 -24.64 11.40
N GLY A 239 5.31 -23.47 11.66
CA GLY A 239 6.75 -23.26 11.68
C GLY A 239 7.41 -23.40 10.31
N VAL A 240 8.74 -23.44 10.33
CA VAL A 240 9.57 -23.64 9.13
C VAL A 240 9.29 -25.00 8.47
N VAL A 241 9.02 -26.03 9.27
CA VAL A 241 8.69 -27.37 8.76
C VAL A 241 7.42 -27.31 7.91
N GLY A 242 6.37 -26.67 8.40
CA GLY A 242 5.13 -26.49 7.65
C GLY A 242 5.30 -25.64 6.40
N LEU A 243 6.10 -24.57 6.46
CA LEU A 243 6.40 -23.76 5.27
C LEU A 243 7.14 -24.58 4.20
N LEU A 244 8.15 -25.35 4.58
CA LEU A 244 8.89 -26.20 3.62
C LEU A 244 7.98 -27.26 3.00
N TRP A 245 7.11 -27.89 3.80
CA TRP A 245 6.13 -28.85 3.30
C TRP A 245 5.12 -28.20 2.35
N PHE A 246 4.63 -27.02 2.67
CA PHE A 246 3.75 -26.26 1.81
C PHE A 246 4.41 -25.93 0.46
N LEU A 247 5.62 -25.39 0.47
CA LEU A 247 6.36 -25.08 -0.76
C LEU A 247 6.64 -26.34 -1.58
N PHE A 248 7.03 -27.43 -0.92
CA PHE A 248 7.20 -28.72 -1.59
C PHE A 248 5.90 -29.16 -2.28
N SER A 249 4.77 -29.09 -1.60
CA SER A 249 3.46 -29.46 -2.17
C SER A 249 3.08 -28.60 -3.38
N MET A 250 3.39 -27.31 -3.36
CA MET A 250 3.14 -26.39 -4.48
C MET A 250 3.99 -26.72 -5.71
N PHE A 251 5.24 -27.14 -5.54
CA PHE A 251 6.15 -27.45 -6.64
C PHE A 251 6.16 -28.93 -7.05
N TYR A 252 5.63 -29.80 -6.21
CA TYR A 252 5.63 -31.24 -6.47
C TYR A 252 5.07 -31.65 -7.83
N PRO A 253 3.91 -31.10 -8.31
CA PRO A 253 3.38 -31.47 -9.62
C PRO A 253 4.35 -31.19 -10.78
N ILE A 254 5.14 -30.10 -10.70
CA ILE A 254 6.14 -29.75 -11.72
C ILE A 254 7.33 -30.74 -11.70
N ILE A 255 7.66 -31.23 -10.51
CA ILE A 255 8.79 -32.17 -10.31
C ILE A 255 8.39 -33.58 -10.73
N ALA A 256 7.20 -34.01 -10.34
CA ALA A 256 6.72 -35.38 -10.54
C ALA A 256 6.36 -35.65 -12.01
N ASP A 257 5.82 -34.70 -12.73
CA ASP A 257 5.44 -34.89 -14.15
C ASP A 257 5.92 -33.72 -15.03
N LYS A 258 6.78 -34.05 -16.02
CA LYS A 258 7.30 -33.05 -16.98
C LYS A 258 6.20 -32.38 -17.82
N ARG A 259 5.03 -33.02 -18.01
CA ARG A 259 3.86 -32.46 -18.72
C ARG A 259 3.34 -31.22 -17.99
N ASN A 260 3.44 -31.18 -16.67
CA ASN A 260 3.04 -30.01 -15.85
C ASN A 260 3.99 -28.81 -15.98
N ARG A 261 5.06 -28.93 -16.77
CA ARG A 261 5.94 -27.79 -17.11
C ARG A 261 5.44 -26.99 -18.30
N ASN A 262 4.16 -27.15 -18.67
CA ASN A 262 3.55 -26.32 -19.69
C ASN A 262 3.41 -24.84 -19.25
N TYR A 263 3.36 -23.97 -20.22
CA TYR A 263 3.34 -22.51 -19.96
C TYR A 263 2.14 -22.08 -19.09
N LEU A 264 0.95 -22.62 -19.36
CA LEU A 264 -0.27 -22.21 -18.66
C LEU A 264 -0.20 -22.56 -17.17
N TYR A 265 0.26 -23.78 -16.83
CA TYR A 265 0.40 -24.19 -15.44
C TYR A 265 1.46 -23.36 -14.70
N LEU A 266 2.61 -23.10 -15.34
CA LEU A 266 3.67 -22.29 -14.74
C LEU A 266 3.22 -20.85 -14.49
N VAL A 267 2.48 -20.26 -15.43
CA VAL A 267 1.91 -18.91 -15.28
C VAL A 267 0.87 -18.88 -14.16
N PHE A 268 -0.03 -19.87 -14.14
CA PHE A 268 -1.03 -20.00 -13.07
C PHE A 268 -0.37 -20.09 -11.70
N LEU A 269 0.57 -21.02 -11.54
CA LEU A 269 1.27 -21.21 -10.27
C LEU A 269 2.02 -19.94 -9.84
N PHE A 270 2.69 -19.26 -10.78
CA PHE A 270 3.38 -18.00 -10.51
C PHE A 270 2.42 -16.91 -10.03
N ILE A 271 1.26 -16.75 -10.67
CA ILE A 271 0.24 -15.76 -10.26
C ILE A 271 -0.25 -16.07 -8.84
N ILE A 272 -0.59 -17.30 -8.55
CA ILE A 272 -1.07 -17.71 -7.23
C ILE A 272 0.01 -17.49 -6.16
N MET A 273 1.24 -17.92 -6.41
CA MET A 273 2.34 -17.69 -5.48
C MET A 273 2.62 -16.20 -5.25
N LEU A 274 2.50 -15.37 -6.29
CA LEU A 274 2.67 -13.93 -6.16
C LEU A 274 1.54 -13.29 -5.33
N SER A 275 0.29 -13.73 -5.50
CA SER A 275 -0.85 -13.24 -4.72
C SER A 275 -0.70 -13.52 -3.23
N MET A 276 -0.07 -14.65 -2.87
CA MET A 276 0.20 -15.06 -1.49
C MET A 276 1.16 -14.15 -0.72
N PHE A 277 1.95 -13.31 -1.40
CA PHE A 277 2.77 -12.29 -0.74
C PHE A 277 1.97 -11.12 -0.19
N THR A 278 0.81 -10.86 -0.76
CA THR A 278 0.01 -9.69 -0.43
C THR A 278 -1.27 -10.01 0.32
N ASP A 279 -1.65 -11.30 0.38
CA ASP A 279 -2.86 -11.74 1.06
C ASP A 279 -2.79 -13.22 1.46
N ASP A 280 -3.67 -13.64 2.37
CA ASP A 280 -3.88 -15.03 2.79
C ASP A 280 -4.76 -15.75 1.75
N THR A 281 -4.27 -15.88 0.52
CA THR A 281 -5.05 -16.27 -0.67
C THR A 281 -5.77 -17.61 -0.48
N LEU A 282 -5.10 -18.62 0.10
CA LEU A 282 -5.68 -19.95 0.30
C LEU A 282 -6.57 -20.09 1.54
N GLU A 283 -6.64 -19.06 2.39
CA GLU A 283 -7.55 -19.03 3.53
C GLU A 283 -8.92 -18.42 3.18
N THR A 284 -9.04 -17.85 1.97
CA THR A 284 -10.32 -17.35 1.46
C THR A 284 -11.04 -18.43 0.65
N HIS A 285 -12.37 -18.49 0.76
CA HIS A 285 -13.17 -19.45 -0.04
C HIS A 285 -12.92 -19.29 -1.54
N VAL A 286 -12.86 -18.06 -2.03
CA VAL A 286 -12.64 -17.76 -3.45
C VAL A 286 -11.26 -18.22 -3.89
N GLY A 287 -10.21 -17.87 -3.13
CA GLY A 287 -8.84 -18.22 -3.46
C GLY A 287 -8.58 -19.72 -3.39
N ALA A 288 -9.08 -20.40 -2.35
CA ALA A 288 -8.98 -21.84 -2.21
C ALA A 288 -9.69 -22.58 -3.34
N THR A 289 -10.92 -22.18 -3.68
CA THR A 289 -11.71 -22.77 -4.78
C THR A 289 -11.03 -22.57 -6.12
N LEU A 290 -10.59 -21.35 -6.41
CA LEU A 290 -9.89 -21.02 -7.66
C LEU A 290 -8.60 -21.85 -7.77
N PHE A 291 -7.81 -21.91 -6.70
CA PHE A 291 -6.60 -22.71 -6.70
C PHE A 291 -6.89 -24.19 -6.91
N ALA A 292 -7.80 -24.77 -6.13
CA ALA A 292 -8.12 -26.21 -6.22
C ALA A 292 -8.63 -26.58 -7.61
N PHE A 293 -9.55 -25.78 -8.17
CA PHE A 293 -10.11 -26.05 -9.50
C PHE A 293 -9.06 -25.95 -10.61
N PHE A 294 -8.38 -24.81 -10.73
CA PHE A 294 -7.43 -24.64 -11.83
C PHE A 294 -6.16 -25.48 -11.67
N ASN A 295 -5.70 -25.69 -10.45
CA ASN A 295 -4.56 -26.57 -10.20
C ASN A 295 -4.87 -28.00 -10.66
N SER A 296 -6.02 -28.55 -10.26
CA SER A 296 -6.45 -29.89 -10.68
C SER A 296 -6.72 -29.95 -12.19
N PHE A 297 -7.43 -28.97 -12.73
CA PHE A 297 -7.73 -28.92 -14.16
C PHE A 297 -6.44 -28.90 -15.00
N LEU A 298 -5.49 -28.03 -14.67
CA LEU A 298 -4.25 -27.88 -15.43
C LEU A 298 -3.27 -29.07 -15.26
N ILE A 299 -3.37 -29.81 -14.16
CA ILE A 299 -2.57 -31.02 -13.93
C ILE A 299 -3.14 -32.23 -14.68
N PHE A 300 -4.47 -32.40 -14.69
CA PHE A 300 -5.09 -33.64 -15.15
C PHE A 300 -5.72 -33.55 -16.55
N CYS A 301 -6.10 -32.37 -17.04
CA CYS A 301 -6.66 -32.17 -18.37
C CYS A 301 -5.55 -31.94 -19.42
N HIS A 302 -4.61 -32.87 -19.53
CA HIS A 302 -3.70 -32.94 -20.67
C HIS A 302 -4.36 -33.75 -21.78
N GLU A 303 -4.37 -33.20 -23.01
CA GLU A 303 -4.70 -34.04 -24.17
C GLU A 303 -3.72 -35.20 -24.22
N PRO A 304 -4.20 -36.45 -24.43
CA PRO A 304 -3.30 -37.56 -24.65
C PRO A 304 -2.48 -37.21 -25.91
N CYS A 305 -1.16 -37.16 -25.77
CA CYS A 305 -0.26 -37.04 -26.91
C CYS A 305 -0.66 -38.12 -27.92
N SER A 306 -1.13 -37.73 -29.09
CA SER A 306 -1.43 -38.63 -30.20
C SER A 306 -0.11 -39.21 -30.76
N GLU A 307 0.52 -40.08 -29.99
CA GLU A 307 1.57 -40.98 -30.48
C GLU A 307 0.92 -42.27 -30.99
N SER A 308 0.18 -42.17 -32.07
CA SER A 308 -0.12 -43.37 -32.89
C SER A 308 -0.86 -42.97 -34.15
N ILE A 309 -0.25 -42.28 -35.09
CA ILE A 309 -0.59 -42.39 -36.53
C ILE A 309 0.69 -42.01 -37.30
N SER A 310 1.67 -42.88 -37.37
CA SER A 310 2.64 -42.97 -38.48
C SER A 310 3.53 -44.19 -38.36
N LYS A 311 2.94 -45.39 -38.32
CA LYS A 311 3.59 -46.59 -38.80
C LYS A 311 2.47 -47.43 -39.38
N ASP A 312 2.18 -47.19 -40.65
CA ASP A 312 1.64 -48.11 -41.65
C ASP A 312 1.05 -47.27 -42.81
N CYS A 313 1.94 -46.87 -43.72
CA CYS A 313 1.71 -46.78 -45.18
C CYS A 313 3.05 -46.64 -45.85
#